data_b635e6b0f17495207af89c506aa51b20
#
_entry.id   b635e6b0f17495207af89c506aa51b20
#
_cell.length_a   1.000
_cell.length_b   1.000
_cell.length_c   1.000
_cell.angle_alpha   90.00
_cell.angle_beta   90.00
_cell.angle_gamma   90.00
#
_symmetry.space_group_name_H-M   'P 1'
#
loop_
_entity.id
_entity.type
_entity.pdbx_description
1 polymer ?
#
loop_
_entity_poly.entity_id
_entity_poly.type
_entity_poly.pdbx_seq_one_letter_code
_entity_poly.pdbx_strand_id
1 'polypeptide(L)'
;MERVHTQRLEQIRSRRYFRLQQRSLLACTLTILLNGSAFAANFGVSPLRVELSDRQLSGALTLRNEGIEPAVVQVQVMKWSQIDGRDHYAPTTEVLATPPVFTIKNGAAQIIRIGMRRGLDPDQELSYRIFLQEIPMPPREGDTGAKIALRIGLPVFVSPIAVRRMDVRWDLVNSDAKGMTVRATNAGNVHSQILGFKVRGATHPSASNTQDAAYLLPGQSREWTLTGPPQGGADQIHLDLRTDQGEQRVAVTSLKLENAGM
;
A
#
# COMPACT_ATOMS: atom_id res chain seq x y z
N MET A 1 -60.86 50.17 16.25
CA MET A 1 -60.71 49.18 15.17
C MET A 1 -59.24 48.65 14.96
N GLU A 2 -58.23 49.30 15.46
CA GLU A 2 -56.85 48.92 15.24
C GLU A 2 -56.33 47.69 16.03
N ARG A 3 -56.85 47.43 17.24
CA ARG A 3 -56.37 46.32 18.08
C ARG A 3 -56.71 44.92 17.55
N VAL A 4 -57.71 44.75 16.75
CA VAL A 4 -58.16 43.43 16.24
C VAL A 4 -57.19 43.00 15.04
N HIS A 5 -56.67 43.98 14.33
CA HIS A 5 -55.87 43.72 13.15
C HIS A 5 -54.43 43.23 13.54
N THR A 6 -53.87 43.75 14.63
CA THR A 6 -52.56 43.38 15.13
C THR A 6 -52.52 41.95 15.69
N GLN A 7 -53.53 41.53 16.43
CA GLN A 7 -53.60 40.16 16.95
C GLN A 7 -53.74 39.09 15.85
N ARG A 8 -54.40 39.42 14.74
CA ARG A 8 -54.53 38.48 13.60
C ARG A 8 -53.21 38.26 12.85
N LEU A 9 -52.40 39.27 12.76
CA LEU A 9 -51.06 39.20 12.12
C LEU A 9 -50.06 38.41 12.97
N GLU A 10 -50.12 38.53 14.28
CA GLU A 10 -49.27 37.75 15.18
C GLU A 10 -49.61 36.25 15.18
N GLN A 11 -50.88 35.88 15.12
CA GLN A 11 -51.30 34.48 15.02
C GLN A 11 -50.88 33.82 13.68
N ILE A 12 -50.89 34.58 12.59
CA ILE A 12 -50.43 34.06 11.28
C ILE A 12 -48.90 33.88 11.27
N ARG A 13 -48.18 34.77 11.92
CA ARG A 13 -46.71 34.71 12.04
C ARG A 13 -46.27 33.53 12.89
N SER A 14 -46.92 33.30 14.04
CA SER A 14 -46.57 32.16 14.94
C SER A 14 -46.83 30.81 14.29
N ARG A 15 -47.92 30.67 13.51
CA ARG A 15 -48.25 29.42 12.77
C ARG A 15 -47.26 29.14 11.62
N ARG A 16 -46.68 30.16 11.00
CA ARG A 16 -45.66 30.01 9.95
C ARG A 16 -44.31 29.59 10.56
N TYR A 17 -43.88 30.15 11.69
CA TYR A 17 -42.68 29.74 12.40
C TYR A 17 -42.76 28.32 12.94
N PHE A 18 -43.91 27.92 13.48
CA PHE A 18 -44.12 26.56 13.97
C PHE A 18 -44.05 25.51 12.86
N ARG A 19 -44.61 25.80 11.68
CA ARG A 19 -44.51 24.90 10.50
C ARG A 19 -43.11 24.84 9.89
N LEU A 20 -42.34 25.91 9.96
CA LEU A 20 -40.96 25.93 9.53
C LEU A 20 -40.05 25.11 10.47
N GLN A 21 -40.23 25.22 11.78
CA GLN A 21 -39.51 24.41 12.76
C GLN A 21 -39.83 22.91 12.65
N GLN A 22 -41.11 22.55 12.45
CA GLN A 22 -41.46 21.14 12.22
C GLN A 22 -40.86 20.56 10.93
N ARG A 23 -40.79 21.34 9.86
CA ARG A 23 -40.12 20.90 8.62
C ARG A 23 -38.60 20.76 8.75
N SER A 24 -37.97 21.63 9.53
CA SER A 24 -36.52 21.54 9.82
C SER A 24 -36.18 20.33 10.71
N LEU A 25 -37.03 20.00 11.70
CA LEU A 25 -36.87 18.82 12.54
C LEU A 25 -37.09 17.51 11.76
N LEU A 26 -38.07 17.47 10.84
CA LEU A 26 -38.30 16.31 9.97
C LEU A 26 -37.11 16.11 8.97
N ALA A 27 -36.55 17.19 8.45
CA ALA A 27 -35.39 17.12 7.56
C ALA A 27 -34.11 16.63 8.28
N CYS A 28 -33.88 17.06 9.53
CA CYS A 28 -32.79 16.58 10.35
C CYS A 28 -32.90 15.10 10.75
N THR A 29 -34.13 14.62 11.06
CA THR A 29 -34.36 13.21 11.40
C THR A 29 -34.20 12.29 10.19
N LEU A 30 -34.54 12.74 8.99
CA LEU A 30 -34.36 11.94 7.76
C LEU A 30 -32.89 11.78 7.36
N THR A 31 -32.06 12.75 7.68
CA THR A 31 -30.59 12.68 7.37
C THR A 31 -29.85 11.70 8.27
N ILE A 32 -30.32 11.43 9.47
CA ILE A 32 -29.70 10.49 10.42
C ILE A 32 -29.99 9.02 10.06
N LEU A 33 -31.08 8.75 9.34
CA LEU A 33 -31.45 7.39 8.92
C LEU A 33 -30.69 6.86 7.69
N LEU A 34 -29.89 7.70 7.01
CA LEU A 34 -29.12 7.33 5.82
C LEU A 34 -27.67 6.92 6.10
N ASN A 35 -27.25 6.81 7.37
CA ASN A 35 -25.97 6.21 7.73
C ASN A 35 -26.06 4.67 7.63
N GLY A 36 -26.16 4.16 6.40
CA GLY A 36 -25.93 2.76 6.11
C GLY A 36 -24.48 2.43 6.46
N SER A 37 -24.25 1.66 7.51
CA SER A 37 -22.94 1.15 7.86
C SER A 37 -22.45 0.29 6.68
N ALA A 38 -21.45 0.77 5.94
CA ALA A 38 -20.73 -0.05 4.97
C ALA A 38 -19.94 -1.10 5.76
N PHE A 39 -20.41 -2.33 5.79
CA PHE A 39 -19.68 -3.46 6.35
C PHE A 39 -18.59 -3.88 5.35
N ALA A 40 -17.36 -3.44 5.59
CA ALA A 40 -16.20 -3.96 4.90
C ALA A 40 -15.68 -5.18 5.67
N ALA A 41 -15.25 -6.22 4.95
CA ALA A 41 -14.48 -7.31 5.56
C ALA A 41 -13.23 -6.68 6.18
N ASN A 42 -12.95 -7.04 7.44
CA ASN A 42 -11.79 -6.55 8.17
C ASN A 42 -10.91 -7.77 8.53
N PHE A 43 -9.68 -7.77 7.99
CA PHE A 43 -8.73 -8.83 8.25
C PHE A 43 -7.47 -8.29 8.91
N GLY A 44 -7.10 -8.90 10.05
CA GLY A 44 -5.79 -8.75 10.65
C GLY A 44 -4.84 -9.82 10.12
N VAL A 45 -3.64 -9.43 9.71
CA VAL A 45 -2.60 -10.36 9.22
C VAL A 45 -1.30 -10.14 9.98
N SER A 46 -0.66 -11.22 10.41
CA SER A 46 0.64 -11.18 11.09
C SER A 46 1.42 -12.47 10.83
N PRO A 47 2.73 -12.38 10.53
CA PRO A 47 3.49 -11.17 10.17
C PRO A 47 3.11 -10.60 8.79
N LEU A 48 3.53 -9.38 8.49
CA LEU A 48 3.31 -8.73 7.19
C LEU A 48 4.34 -9.14 6.12
N ARG A 49 5.32 -9.94 6.48
CA ARG A 49 6.39 -10.46 5.63
C ARG A 49 6.80 -11.84 6.13
N VAL A 50 7.09 -12.75 5.22
CA VAL A 50 7.63 -14.07 5.55
C VAL A 50 9.05 -14.16 5.00
N GLU A 51 9.99 -14.56 5.84
CA GLU A 51 11.39 -14.79 5.47
C GLU A 51 11.72 -16.26 5.68
N LEU A 52 12.28 -16.87 4.65
CA LEU A 52 12.76 -18.25 4.64
C LEU A 52 14.28 -18.25 4.42
N SER A 53 14.96 -19.28 4.87
CA SER A 53 16.41 -19.42 4.74
C SER A 53 16.79 -20.90 4.74
N ASP A 54 18.08 -21.19 4.62
CA ASP A 54 18.66 -22.53 4.77
C ASP A 54 18.36 -23.17 6.14
N ARG A 55 18.25 -22.34 7.18
CA ARG A 55 17.92 -22.77 8.54
C ARG A 55 16.43 -22.90 8.79
N GLN A 56 15.61 -22.24 7.97
CA GLN A 56 14.16 -22.19 8.13
C GLN A 56 13.46 -22.22 6.77
N LEU A 57 13.25 -23.43 6.24
CA LEU A 57 12.60 -23.66 4.95
C LEU A 57 11.08 -23.51 4.98
N SER A 58 10.50 -23.23 6.14
CA SER A 58 9.07 -22.99 6.29
C SER A 58 8.78 -21.88 7.29
N GLY A 59 7.69 -21.16 7.02
CA GLY A 59 7.17 -20.10 7.88
C GLY A 59 5.65 -20.21 8.00
N ALA A 60 5.06 -19.30 8.73
CA ALA A 60 3.61 -19.20 8.87
C ALA A 60 3.19 -17.73 8.96
N LEU A 61 1.97 -17.47 8.52
CA LEU A 61 1.25 -16.25 8.83
C LEU A 61 -0.12 -16.59 9.40
N THR A 62 -0.64 -15.68 10.21
CA THR A 62 -1.96 -15.81 10.81
C THR A 62 -2.88 -14.76 10.18
N LEU A 63 -3.99 -15.22 9.63
CA LEU A 63 -5.09 -14.37 9.19
C LEU A 63 -6.19 -14.42 10.24
N ARG A 64 -6.63 -13.26 10.72
CA ARG A 64 -7.75 -13.12 11.65
C ARG A 64 -8.90 -12.42 10.94
N ASN A 65 -10.10 -12.97 11.06
CA ASN A 65 -11.30 -12.29 10.60
C ASN A 65 -11.84 -11.39 11.73
N GLU A 66 -11.65 -10.08 11.57
CA GLU A 66 -12.15 -9.06 12.49
C GLU A 66 -13.53 -8.52 12.07
N GLY A 67 -14.05 -9.01 10.92
CA GLY A 67 -15.40 -8.73 10.45
C GLY A 67 -16.46 -9.46 11.24
N ILE A 68 -17.72 -9.13 10.99
CA ILE A 68 -18.88 -9.69 11.70
C ILE A 68 -19.43 -10.95 11.05
N GLU A 69 -19.09 -11.24 9.79
CA GLU A 69 -19.53 -12.41 9.04
C GLU A 69 -18.38 -13.38 8.76
N PRO A 70 -18.67 -14.69 8.58
CA PRO A 70 -17.69 -15.63 8.09
C PRO A 70 -17.22 -15.24 6.67
N ALA A 71 -15.94 -15.47 6.39
CA ALA A 71 -15.34 -15.19 5.09
C ALA A 71 -14.68 -16.44 4.51
N VAL A 72 -14.78 -16.62 3.20
CA VAL A 72 -14.04 -17.64 2.45
C VAL A 72 -12.81 -16.99 1.86
N VAL A 73 -11.63 -17.57 2.11
CA VAL A 73 -10.36 -17.01 1.66
C VAL A 73 -9.62 -18.03 0.81
N GLN A 74 -9.18 -17.59 -0.37
CA GLN A 74 -8.26 -18.31 -1.25
C GLN A 74 -6.84 -17.78 -1.03
N VAL A 75 -5.89 -18.71 -0.96
CA VAL A 75 -4.45 -18.40 -0.83
C VAL A 75 -3.75 -18.78 -2.12
N GLN A 76 -3.01 -17.84 -2.69
CA GLN A 76 -2.23 -18.06 -3.90
C GLN A 76 -0.82 -17.53 -3.70
N VAL A 77 0.20 -18.34 -4.04
CA VAL A 77 1.59 -17.89 -4.10
C VAL A 77 1.98 -17.68 -5.55
N MET A 78 2.62 -16.55 -5.81
CA MET A 78 3.12 -16.17 -7.13
C MET A 78 4.61 -15.88 -7.03
N LYS A 79 5.39 -16.24 -8.05
CA LYS A 79 6.75 -15.77 -8.22
C LYS A 79 6.73 -14.28 -8.51
N TRP A 80 7.53 -13.52 -7.79
CA TRP A 80 7.59 -12.08 -7.92
C TRP A 80 8.91 -11.67 -8.58
N SER A 81 8.80 -10.89 -9.62
CA SER A 81 9.91 -10.23 -10.33
C SER A 81 9.56 -8.78 -10.59
N GLN A 82 10.53 -8.01 -11.03
CA GLN A 82 10.33 -6.62 -11.45
C GLN A 82 10.90 -6.45 -12.86
N ILE A 83 10.21 -5.67 -13.69
CA ILE A 83 10.61 -5.30 -15.05
C ILE A 83 10.29 -3.81 -15.20
N ASP A 84 11.27 -3.01 -15.58
CA ASP A 84 11.13 -1.56 -15.75
C ASP A 84 10.49 -0.86 -14.52
N GLY A 85 10.93 -1.25 -13.31
CA GLY A 85 10.44 -0.71 -12.06
C GLY A 85 9.02 -1.12 -11.68
N ARG A 86 8.39 -2.07 -12.38
CA ARG A 86 7.04 -2.58 -12.13
C ARG A 86 7.05 -4.02 -11.65
N ASP A 87 6.16 -4.32 -10.73
CA ASP A 87 5.99 -5.66 -10.20
C ASP A 87 5.29 -6.58 -11.21
N HIS A 88 5.86 -7.78 -11.40
CA HIS A 88 5.30 -8.86 -12.20
C HIS A 88 5.13 -10.12 -11.36
N TYR A 89 4.01 -10.79 -11.55
CA TYR A 89 3.65 -11.99 -10.81
C TYR A 89 3.36 -13.13 -11.76
N ALA A 90 4.07 -14.25 -11.61
CA ALA A 90 3.90 -15.46 -12.41
C ALA A 90 3.48 -16.63 -11.52
N PRO A 91 2.64 -17.57 -12.00
CA PRO A 91 2.33 -18.80 -11.29
C PRO A 91 3.60 -19.55 -10.90
N THR A 92 3.59 -20.18 -9.71
CA THR A 92 4.73 -20.95 -9.23
C THR A 92 4.31 -22.18 -8.46
N THR A 93 5.15 -23.21 -8.50
CA THR A 93 5.06 -24.41 -7.65
C THR A 93 6.27 -24.52 -6.71
N GLU A 94 7.17 -23.53 -6.74
CA GLU A 94 8.41 -23.51 -5.95
C GLU A 94 8.17 -23.30 -4.45
N VAL A 95 7.06 -22.59 -4.13
CA VAL A 95 6.61 -22.33 -2.75
C VAL A 95 5.16 -22.75 -2.63
N LEU A 96 4.84 -23.45 -1.55
CA LEU A 96 3.46 -23.83 -1.22
C LEU A 96 2.95 -23.08 -0.01
N ALA A 97 1.65 -22.78 -0.06
CA ALA A 97 0.91 -22.30 1.10
C ALA A 97 -0.27 -23.25 1.40
N THR A 98 -0.51 -23.52 2.66
CA THR A 98 -1.58 -24.42 3.09
C THR A 98 -2.28 -23.92 4.35
N PRO A 99 -3.64 -23.96 4.42
CA PRO A 99 -4.57 -24.45 3.40
C PRO A 99 -4.73 -23.49 2.23
N PRO A 100 -4.98 -24.00 0.98
CA PRO A 100 -5.14 -23.13 -0.20
C PRO A 100 -6.49 -22.42 -0.25
N VAL A 101 -7.52 -22.96 0.38
CA VAL A 101 -8.86 -22.36 0.54
C VAL A 101 -9.40 -22.76 1.90
N PHE A 102 -10.02 -21.83 2.59
CA PHE A 102 -10.65 -22.10 3.90
C PHE A 102 -11.74 -21.08 4.20
N THR A 103 -12.64 -21.45 5.10
CA THR A 103 -13.61 -20.56 5.71
C THR A 103 -13.14 -20.15 7.10
N ILE A 104 -13.11 -18.85 7.36
CA ILE A 104 -12.74 -18.29 8.66
C ILE A 104 -13.97 -17.63 9.29
N LYS A 105 -14.37 -18.11 10.46
CA LYS A 105 -15.50 -17.57 11.21
C LYS A 105 -15.18 -16.17 11.73
N ASN A 106 -16.19 -15.40 12.01
CA ASN A 106 -16.10 -14.13 12.72
C ASN A 106 -15.24 -14.28 14.00
N GLY A 107 -14.31 -13.35 14.20
CA GLY A 107 -13.39 -13.33 15.35
C GLY A 107 -12.35 -14.45 15.41
N ALA A 108 -12.42 -15.44 14.50
CA ALA A 108 -11.48 -16.55 14.45
C ALA A 108 -10.17 -16.18 13.74
N ALA A 109 -9.16 -17.03 13.91
CA ALA A 109 -7.88 -16.95 13.24
C ALA A 109 -7.55 -18.26 12.52
N GLN A 110 -6.89 -18.15 11.36
CA GLN A 110 -6.38 -19.27 10.58
C GLN A 110 -4.87 -19.10 10.37
N ILE A 111 -4.13 -20.14 10.71
CA ILE A 111 -2.70 -20.23 10.42
C ILE A 111 -2.53 -20.76 8.99
N ILE A 112 -1.75 -20.06 8.19
CA ILE A 112 -1.37 -20.44 6.83
C ILE A 112 0.12 -20.77 6.88
N ARG A 113 0.47 -22.01 6.58
CA ARG A 113 1.87 -22.49 6.54
C ARG A 113 2.41 -22.31 5.14
N ILE A 114 3.66 -21.83 5.06
CA ILE A 114 4.36 -21.56 3.81
C ILE A 114 5.65 -22.34 3.83
N GLY A 115 5.95 -23.06 2.76
CA GLY A 115 7.15 -23.89 2.68
C GLY A 115 7.74 -23.94 1.28
N MET A 116 9.07 -24.04 1.22
CA MET A 116 9.81 -24.24 -0.02
C MET A 116 9.68 -25.66 -0.52
N ARG A 117 9.55 -25.83 -1.84
CA ARG A 117 9.62 -27.12 -2.55
C ARG A 117 10.88 -27.29 -3.37
N ARG A 118 11.57 -26.18 -3.69
CA ARG A 118 12.85 -26.21 -4.40
C ARG A 118 14.00 -25.88 -3.44
N GLY A 119 15.24 -26.14 -3.86
CA GLY A 119 16.42 -25.65 -3.17
C GLY A 119 16.53 -24.12 -3.21
N LEU A 120 17.31 -23.56 -2.31
CA LEU A 120 17.65 -22.15 -2.27
C LEU A 120 18.53 -21.79 -3.49
N ASP A 121 18.45 -20.52 -3.87
CA ASP A 121 19.41 -19.98 -4.82
C ASP A 121 20.74 -19.75 -4.13
N PRO A 122 21.89 -20.13 -4.76
CA PRO A 122 23.19 -19.93 -4.13
C PRO A 122 23.54 -18.45 -3.99
N ASP A 123 23.17 -17.59 -4.93
CA ASP A 123 23.72 -16.26 -5.09
C ASP A 123 22.72 -15.14 -4.80
N GLN A 124 21.45 -15.34 -5.12
CA GLN A 124 20.41 -14.30 -5.03
C GLN A 124 19.21 -14.74 -4.21
N GLU A 125 18.58 -13.77 -3.56
CA GLU A 125 17.30 -13.93 -2.90
C GLU A 125 16.20 -14.23 -3.92
N LEU A 126 15.37 -15.24 -3.59
CA LEU A 126 14.15 -15.51 -4.35
C LEU A 126 12.98 -14.76 -3.72
N SER A 127 12.17 -14.17 -4.58
CA SER A 127 11.06 -13.31 -4.17
C SER A 127 9.73 -13.88 -4.66
N TYR A 128 8.77 -13.94 -3.74
CA TYR A 128 7.41 -14.40 -4.02
C TYR A 128 6.41 -13.43 -3.37
N ARG A 129 5.15 -13.52 -3.85
CA ARG A 129 4.03 -12.80 -3.27
C ARG A 129 2.95 -13.80 -2.90
N ILE A 130 2.51 -13.80 -1.66
CA ILE A 130 1.33 -14.54 -1.24
C ILE A 130 0.14 -13.60 -1.26
N PHE A 131 -0.91 -14.01 -1.97
CA PHE A 131 -2.18 -13.29 -2.02
C PHE A 131 -3.21 -14.03 -1.19
N LEU A 132 -3.83 -13.32 -0.28
CA LEU A 132 -5.00 -13.75 0.49
C LEU A 132 -6.19 -13.04 -0.13
N GLN A 133 -7.02 -13.77 -0.85
CA GLN A 133 -8.16 -13.20 -1.56
C GLN A 133 -9.47 -13.69 -0.98
N GLU A 134 -10.28 -12.77 -0.53
CA GLU A 134 -11.65 -13.07 -0.16
C GLU A 134 -12.46 -13.48 -1.38
N ILE A 135 -13.21 -14.59 -1.24
CA ILE A 135 -14.19 -15.03 -2.23
C ILE A 135 -15.55 -14.51 -1.75
N PRO A 136 -16.16 -13.54 -2.46
CA PRO A 136 -17.46 -13.01 -2.08
C PRO A 136 -18.52 -14.11 -2.09
N MET A 137 -19.32 -14.17 -1.04
CA MET A 137 -20.51 -15.03 -1.05
C MET A 137 -21.56 -14.45 -2.01
N PRO A 138 -22.36 -15.31 -2.67
CA PRO A 138 -23.46 -14.85 -3.51
C PRO A 138 -24.36 -13.87 -2.76
N PRO A 139 -24.92 -12.86 -3.45
CA PRO A 139 -25.87 -11.93 -2.84
C PRO A 139 -27.06 -12.72 -2.28
N ARG A 140 -27.54 -12.35 -1.10
CA ARG A 140 -28.81 -12.83 -0.56
C ARG A 140 -29.96 -12.02 -1.17
N GLU A 141 -31.13 -12.64 -1.22
CA GLU A 141 -32.34 -11.94 -1.68
C GLU A 141 -32.58 -10.71 -0.78
N GLY A 142 -32.64 -9.51 -1.37
CA GLY A 142 -32.75 -8.24 -0.65
C GLY A 142 -31.44 -7.50 -0.41
N ASP A 143 -30.27 -8.07 -0.73
CA ASP A 143 -28.98 -7.35 -0.68
C ASP A 143 -28.95 -6.27 -1.77
N THR A 144 -28.92 -4.99 -1.37
CA THR A 144 -28.88 -3.83 -2.30
C THR A 144 -27.52 -3.11 -2.31
N GLY A 145 -26.56 -3.56 -1.50
CA GLY A 145 -25.24 -2.94 -1.33
C GLY A 145 -24.15 -3.50 -2.23
N ALA A 146 -23.14 -2.69 -2.53
CA ALA A 146 -21.90 -3.16 -3.18
C ALA A 146 -21.10 -4.02 -2.20
N LYS A 147 -20.68 -5.22 -2.64
CA LYS A 147 -19.76 -6.09 -1.87
C LYS A 147 -18.35 -5.85 -2.33
N ILE A 148 -17.48 -5.45 -1.40
CA ILE A 148 -16.05 -5.25 -1.65
C ILE A 148 -15.32 -6.49 -1.18
N ALA A 149 -14.66 -7.22 -2.10
CA ALA A 149 -13.79 -8.32 -1.77
C ALA A 149 -12.36 -7.83 -1.57
N LEU A 150 -11.75 -8.22 -0.46
CA LEU A 150 -10.37 -7.84 -0.14
C LEU A 150 -9.36 -8.80 -0.77
N ARG A 151 -8.26 -8.23 -1.28
CA ARG A 151 -7.08 -8.96 -1.72
C ARG A 151 -5.85 -8.38 -1.06
N ILE A 152 -5.23 -9.14 -0.16
CA ILE A 152 -4.04 -8.75 0.59
C ILE A 152 -2.83 -9.45 -0.03
N GLY A 153 -1.82 -8.69 -0.46
CA GLY A 153 -0.57 -9.22 -1.01
C GLY A 153 0.59 -9.01 -0.05
N LEU A 154 1.24 -10.08 0.39
CA LEU A 154 2.36 -10.06 1.33
C LEU A 154 3.61 -10.64 0.68
N PRO A 155 4.80 -10.06 0.93
CA PRO A 155 6.05 -10.60 0.42
C PRO A 155 6.46 -11.87 1.15
N VAL A 156 7.06 -12.79 0.40
CA VAL A 156 7.77 -13.96 0.89
C VAL A 156 9.16 -13.93 0.27
N PHE A 157 10.18 -13.79 1.09
CA PHE A 157 11.57 -13.76 0.66
C PHE A 157 12.30 -15.01 1.12
N VAL A 158 13.16 -15.52 0.25
CA VAL A 158 13.99 -16.69 0.53
C VAL A 158 15.43 -16.27 0.38
N SER A 159 16.14 -16.21 1.49
CA SER A 159 17.54 -15.77 1.54
C SER A 159 18.43 -16.65 0.66
N PRO A 160 19.43 -16.08 -0.02
CA PRO A 160 20.44 -16.85 -0.72
C PRO A 160 21.32 -17.65 0.26
N ILE A 161 22.07 -18.63 -0.25
CA ILE A 161 23.10 -19.33 0.54
C ILE A 161 24.29 -18.40 0.79
N ALA A 162 24.63 -17.56 -0.18
CA ALA A 162 25.67 -16.56 -0.05
C ALA A 162 25.35 -15.53 1.05
N VAL A 163 26.39 -14.87 1.54
CA VAL A 163 26.24 -13.78 2.51
C VAL A 163 25.34 -12.69 1.93
N ARG A 164 24.34 -12.29 2.69
CA ARG A 164 23.41 -11.23 2.32
C ARG A 164 24.16 -9.90 2.18
N ARG A 165 24.00 -9.27 1.03
CA ARG A 165 24.58 -7.96 0.73
C ARG A 165 23.48 -7.01 0.26
N MET A 166 23.29 -5.95 1.01
CA MET A 166 22.43 -4.82 0.65
C MET A 166 23.33 -3.72 0.06
N ASP A 167 23.05 -3.31 -1.18
CA ASP A 167 23.80 -2.25 -1.88
C ASP A 167 22.80 -1.51 -2.79
N VAL A 168 22.28 -0.38 -2.32
CA VAL A 168 21.40 0.47 -3.12
C VAL A 168 22.15 1.71 -3.55
N ARG A 169 22.30 1.88 -4.86
CA ARG A 169 22.95 3.01 -5.50
C ARG A 169 21.89 4.00 -5.97
N TRP A 170 22.21 5.29 -5.82
CA TRP A 170 21.34 6.37 -6.19
C TRP A 170 22.01 7.27 -7.20
N ASP A 171 21.29 7.56 -8.29
CA ASP A 171 21.74 8.39 -9.39
C ASP A 171 20.73 9.49 -9.69
N LEU A 172 21.23 10.66 -10.11
CA LEU A 172 20.45 11.73 -10.68
C LEU A 172 20.42 11.56 -12.21
N VAL A 173 19.29 11.07 -12.73
CA VAL A 173 19.15 10.73 -14.15
C VAL A 173 18.95 11.98 -14.98
N ASN A 174 18.12 12.90 -14.49
CA ASN A 174 17.82 14.18 -15.14
C ASN A 174 17.56 15.24 -14.08
N SER A 175 17.95 16.49 -14.40
CA SER A 175 17.67 17.66 -13.56
C SER A 175 17.55 18.89 -14.45
N ASP A 176 16.40 19.54 -14.45
CA ASP A 176 16.12 20.76 -15.20
C ASP A 176 15.27 21.75 -14.38
N ALA A 177 14.88 22.88 -15.01
CA ALA A 177 14.06 23.90 -14.36
C ALA A 177 12.66 23.41 -13.96
N LYS A 178 12.17 22.30 -14.52
CA LYS A 178 10.83 21.76 -14.27
C LYS A 178 10.83 20.69 -13.19
N GLY A 179 11.96 19.98 -13.03
CA GLY A 179 12.06 18.92 -12.05
C GLY A 179 13.34 18.10 -12.14
N MET A 180 13.35 17.01 -11.40
CA MET A 180 14.47 16.07 -11.36
C MET A 180 13.96 14.63 -11.34
N THR A 181 14.73 13.71 -11.90
CA THR A 181 14.48 12.28 -11.84
C THR A 181 15.63 11.62 -11.10
N VAL A 182 15.30 10.95 -10.00
CA VAL A 182 16.26 10.14 -9.24
C VAL A 182 16.00 8.66 -9.48
N ARG A 183 17.05 7.87 -9.61
CA ARG A 183 17.01 6.42 -9.79
C ARG A 183 17.69 5.74 -8.61
N ALA A 184 17.03 4.75 -8.04
CA ALA A 184 17.65 3.80 -7.12
C ALA A 184 17.86 2.47 -7.83
N THR A 185 19.03 1.89 -7.71
CA THR A 185 19.40 0.58 -8.26
C THR A 185 19.88 -0.33 -7.14
N ASN A 186 19.29 -1.50 -6.98
CA ASN A 186 19.75 -2.50 -6.03
C ASN A 186 20.87 -3.34 -6.66
N ALA A 187 22.12 -3.04 -6.32
CA ALA A 187 23.30 -3.79 -6.72
C ALA A 187 23.66 -4.93 -5.74
N GLY A 188 22.86 -5.13 -4.69
CA GLY A 188 22.96 -6.21 -3.73
C GLY A 188 22.35 -7.53 -4.23
N ASN A 189 22.36 -8.54 -3.37
CA ASN A 189 21.78 -9.85 -3.65
C ASN A 189 20.53 -10.17 -2.82
N VAL A 190 20.04 -9.22 -2.03
CA VAL A 190 18.77 -9.28 -1.29
C VAL A 190 17.94 -8.04 -1.58
N HIS A 191 16.63 -8.09 -1.37
CA HIS A 191 15.75 -6.94 -1.54
C HIS A 191 16.14 -5.78 -0.62
N SER A 192 15.72 -4.58 -1.02
CA SER A 192 15.71 -3.39 -0.18
C SER A 192 14.31 -2.77 -0.23
N GLN A 193 13.80 -2.29 0.88
CA GLN A 193 12.54 -1.59 0.95
C GLN A 193 12.77 -0.10 1.22
N ILE A 194 12.42 0.73 0.24
CA ILE A 194 12.41 2.19 0.37
C ILE A 194 11.02 2.57 0.87
N LEU A 195 10.94 3.17 2.06
CA LEU A 195 9.70 3.63 2.67
C LEU A 195 9.34 5.07 2.26
N GLY A 196 10.32 5.77 1.70
CA GLY A 196 10.21 7.13 1.22
C GLY A 196 11.52 7.88 1.34
N PHE A 197 11.58 9.08 0.76
CA PHE A 197 12.74 9.96 0.89
C PHE A 197 12.35 11.42 0.79
N LYS A 198 13.26 12.30 1.24
CA LYS A 198 13.15 13.75 1.12
C LYS A 198 14.36 14.30 0.39
N VAL A 199 14.14 15.22 -0.54
CA VAL A 199 15.21 16.00 -1.14
C VAL A 199 15.54 17.18 -0.22
N ARG A 200 16.77 17.26 0.23
CA ARG A 200 17.22 18.34 1.11
C ARG A 200 17.37 19.63 0.32
N GLY A 201 16.86 20.74 0.86
CA GLY A 201 16.94 22.04 0.20
C GLY A 201 15.92 22.26 -0.93
N ALA A 202 14.96 21.35 -1.14
CA ALA A 202 13.89 21.59 -2.10
C ALA A 202 12.91 22.63 -1.56
N THR A 203 12.58 23.62 -2.42
CA THR A 203 11.66 24.73 -2.07
C THR A 203 10.20 24.32 -2.14
N HIS A 204 9.87 23.26 -2.90
CA HIS A 204 8.51 22.77 -3.08
C HIS A 204 8.20 21.56 -2.20
N PRO A 205 7.08 21.57 -1.46
CA PRO A 205 6.68 20.43 -0.60
C PRO A 205 6.53 19.11 -1.36
N SER A 206 6.07 19.15 -2.62
CA SER A 206 5.91 17.97 -3.48
C SER A 206 7.23 17.40 -3.99
N ALA A 207 8.27 18.22 -4.12
CA ALA A 207 9.63 17.78 -4.43
C ALA A 207 10.39 17.32 -3.18
N SER A 208 9.92 17.73 -2.00
CA SER A 208 10.64 17.50 -0.75
C SER A 208 10.35 16.15 -0.11
N ASN A 209 9.29 15.45 -0.49
CA ASN A 209 8.90 14.22 0.20
C ASN A 209 8.15 13.27 -0.73
N THR A 210 8.67 12.08 -0.96
CA THR A 210 7.90 10.98 -1.55
C THR A 210 7.57 9.95 -0.48
N GLN A 211 6.31 9.52 -0.45
CA GLN A 211 5.83 8.44 0.40
C GLN A 211 5.55 7.16 -0.40
N ASP A 212 6.00 7.11 -1.65
CA ASP A 212 5.88 5.93 -2.50
C ASP A 212 6.83 4.83 -2.02
N ALA A 213 6.33 4.05 -1.06
CA ALA A 213 7.05 2.88 -0.60
C ALA A 213 7.26 1.88 -1.75
N ALA A 214 8.48 1.40 -1.90
CA ALA A 214 8.84 0.48 -2.96
C ALA A 214 9.81 -0.58 -2.47
N TYR A 215 9.63 -1.81 -2.97
CA TYR A 215 10.66 -2.80 -2.92
C TYR A 215 11.54 -2.68 -4.17
N LEU A 216 12.84 -2.87 -3.98
CA LEU A 216 13.81 -3.08 -5.05
C LEU A 216 14.36 -4.50 -4.89
N LEU A 217 13.99 -5.39 -5.79
CA LEU A 217 14.54 -6.74 -5.84
C LEU A 217 16.00 -6.71 -6.34
N PRO A 218 16.81 -7.74 -6.12
CA PRO A 218 18.21 -7.79 -6.60
C PRO A 218 18.31 -7.48 -8.09
N GLY A 219 19.23 -6.59 -8.46
CA GLY A 219 19.46 -6.15 -9.83
C GLY A 219 18.41 -5.20 -10.42
N GLN A 220 17.40 -4.80 -9.64
CA GLN A 220 16.31 -3.96 -10.14
C GLN A 220 16.53 -2.48 -9.82
N SER A 221 15.88 -1.63 -10.64
CA SER A 221 15.92 -0.18 -10.48
C SER A 221 14.52 0.40 -10.47
N ARG A 222 14.36 1.54 -9.81
CA ARG A 222 13.15 2.36 -9.86
C ARG A 222 13.49 3.83 -9.94
N GLU A 223 12.67 4.56 -10.68
CA GLU A 223 12.79 6.01 -10.85
C GLU A 223 11.63 6.74 -10.17
N TRP A 224 11.93 7.93 -9.66
CA TRP A 224 10.96 8.89 -9.15
C TRP A 224 11.21 10.24 -9.78
N THR A 225 10.17 10.80 -10.40
CA THR A 225 10.19 12.16 -10.93
C THR A 225 9.65 13.12 -9.88
N LEU A 226 10.44 14.11 -9.54
CA LEU A 226 10.17 15.12 -8.53
C LEU A 226 9.99 16.48 -9.20
N THR A 227 8.97 17.23 -8.79
CA THR A 227 8.66 18.54 -9.36
C THR A 227 9.49 19.64 -8.69
N GLY A 228 10.01 20.58 -9.49
CA GLY A 228 10.77 21.74 -9.03
C GLY A 228 12.30 21.58 -9.14
N PRO A 229 13.02 22.69 -9.32
CA PRO A 229 14.46 22.65 -9.50
C PRO A 229 15.18 22.26 -8.20
N PRO A 230 16.33 21.55 -8.30
CA PRO A 230 17.19 21.32 -7.14
C PRO A 230 17.80 22.63 -6.64
N GLN A 231 17.86 22.82 -5.33
CA GLN A 231 18.65 23.91 -4.73
C GLN A 231 20.09 23.42 -4.49
N GLY A 232 21.07 24.21 -4.86
CA GLY A 232 22.47 23.96 -4.52
C GLY A 232 23.37 23.56 -5.67
N GLY A 233 22.90 23.61 -6.92
CA GLY A 233 23.69 23.24 -8.11
C GLY A 233 23.15 22.01 -8.80
N ALA A 234 23.22 21.97 -10.13
CA ALA A 234 22.61 20.92 -10.94
C ALA A 234 23.28 19.55 -10.82
N ASP A 235 24.45 19.46 -10.21
CA ASP A 235 25.28 18.25 -10.27
C ASP A 235 25.23 17.36 -9.03
N GLN A 236 24.72 17.85 -7.90
CA GLN A 236 24.64 17.05 -6.65
C GLN A 236 23.45 17.45 -5.79
N ILE A 237 22.69 16.46 -5.34
CA ILE A 237 21.60 16.60 -4.37
C ILE A 237 21.82 15.68 -3.17
N HIS A 238 21.18 15.96 -2.06
CA HIS A 238 21.17 15.09 -0.89
C HIS A 238 19.77 14.55 -0.64
N LEU A 239 19.69 13.23 -0.41
CA LEU A 239 18.44 12.56 -0.06
C LEU A 239 18.52 12.10 1.40
N ASP A 240 17.51 12.43 2.20
CA ASP A 240 17.25 11.82 3.48
C ASP A 240 16.27 10.66 3.24
N LEU A 241 16.77 9.42 3.31
CA LEU A 241 16.05 8.20 2.98
C LEU A 241 15.46 7.57 4.23
N ARG A 242 14.28 6.97 4.11
CA ARG A 242 13.73 6.02 5.09
C ARG A 242 13.62 4.66 4.42
N THR A 243 14.28 3.68 4.99
CA THR A 243 14.29 2.29 4.50
C THR A 243 13.89 1.35 5.63
N ASP A 244 13.71 0.08 5.34
CA ASP A 244 13.51 -0.97 6.36
C ASP A 244 14.75 -1.19 7.24
N GLN A 245 15.91 -0.63 6.87
CA GLN A 245 17.16 -0.63 7.66
C GLN A 245 17.32 0.62 8.52
N GLY A 246 16.38 1.55 8.46
CA GLY A 246 16.41 2.83 9.17
C GLY A 246 16.60 4.04 8.26
N GLU A 247 16.95 5.16 8.88
CA GLU A 247 17.18 6.42 8.18
C GLU A 247 18.64 6.51 7.70
N GLN A 248 18.81 6.95 6.47
CA GLN A 248 20.11 7.10 5.83
C GLN A 248 20.17 8.43 5.07
N ARG A 249 21.36 9.01 4.94
CA ARG A 249 21.60 10.15 4.08
C ARG A 249 22.54 9.77 2.95
N VAL A 250 22.13 10.09 1.73
CA VAL A 250 22.89 9.78 0.53
C VAL A 250 23.08 11.04 -0.30
N ALA A 251 24.31 11.26 -0.76
CA ALA A 251 24.62 12.24 -1.79
C ALA A 251 24.41 11.59 -3.15
N VAL A 252 23.66 12.25 -4.02
CA VAL A 252 23.32 11.76 -5.36
C VAL A 252 23.92 12.71 -6.38
N THR A 253 24.75 12.17 -7.26
CA THR A 253 25.44 12.95 -8.29
C THR A 253 24.80 12.71 -9.65
N SER A 254 24.83 13.72 -10.52
CA SER A 254 24.37 13.60 -11.91
C SER A 254 25.20 12.54 -12.65
N LEU A 255 24.51 11.62 -13.30
CA LEU A 255 25.13 10.78 -14.32
C LEU A 255 25.55 11.70 -15.47
N LYS A 256 26.81 12.13 -15.51
CA LYS A 256 27.38 12.68 -16.73
C LYS A 256 27.33 11.56 -17.76
N LEU A 257 26.48 11.73 -18.79
CA LEU A 257 26.65 10.96 -20.02
C LEU A 257 28.08 11.25 -20.49
N GLU A 258 29.00 10.30 -20.30
CA GLU A 258 30.25 10.30 -21.04
C GLU A 258 29.82 10.33 -22.51
N ASN A 259 29.98 11.50 -23.14
CA ASN A 259 29.88 11.62 -24.58
C ASN A 259 30.84 10.59 -25.14
N ALA A 260 30.31 9.47 -25.61
CA ALA A 260 31.02 8.61 -26.53
C ALA A 260 31.36 9.48 -27.73
N GLY A 261 32.47 10.16 -27.63
CA GLY A 261 33.12 10.84 -28.74
C GLY A 261 33.59 9.78 -29.71
N MET A 262 33.03 9.88 -30.88
CA MET A 262 33.49 9.44 -32.19
C MET A 262 34.23 8.10 -32.26
#